data_bcc1e1516116ed5afe254f8af8782725
#
_entry.id   bcc1e1516116ed5afe254f8af8782725
#
_cell.length_a   1.000
_cell.length_b   1.000
_cell.length_c   1.000
_cell.angle_alpha   90.00
_cell.angle_beta   90.00
_cell.angle_gamma   90.00
#
_symmetry.space_group_name_H-M   'P 1'
#
loop_
_entity.id
_entity.type
_entity.pdbx_description
1 polymer ?
#
loop_
_entity_poly.entity_id
_entity_poly.type
_entity_poly.pdbx_seq_one_letter_code
_entity_poly.pdbx_strand_id
1 'polypeptide(L)'
;MGVFATRSPYRPNDIGLSSVRLEKIVFDEKAGPVLHVAGADLMDGTPIYDIKPYIAYADSHPEATEGFAGAVKEKELVVEFSEELLRKYPEEKRTAIIGVLKQDPRPAYDADETRVYGVEFAGFDVRFVVKENHLTVTDVVKL
;
A
#
# COMPACT_ATOMS: atom_id res chain seq x y z
N MET A 1 6.19 -16.52 12.24
CA MET A 1 6.01 -15.30 13.05
C MET A 1 4.71 -15.45 13.83
N GLY A 2 4.69 -15.07 15.12
CA GLY A 2 3.49 -15.23 15.96
C GLY A 2 2.48 -14.12 15.73
N VAL A 3 1.21 -14.42 16.00
CA VAL A 3 0.07 -13.48 15.86
C VAL A 3 0.33 -12.14 16.58
N PHE A 4 0.92 -12.18 17.78
CA PHE A 4 1.19 -10.98 18.58
C PHE A 4 2.32 -10.10 18.04
N ALA A 5 3.10 -10.60 17.08
CA ALA A 5 4.19 -9.85 16.46
C ALA A 5 3.76 -9.12 15.17
N THR A 6 2.49 -9.16 14.80
CA THR A 6 1.97 -8.53 13.59
C THR A 6 0.84 -7.56 13.89
N ARG A 7 0.65 -6.58 13.01
CA ARG A 7 -0.48 -5.64 13.02
C ARG A 7 -1.57 -6.05 12.01
N SER A 8 -1.38 -7.20 11.35
CA SER A 8 -2.29 -7.76 10.38
C SER A 8 -3.64 -8.14 10.99
N PRO A 9 -4.75 -7.96 10.27
CA PRO A 9 -6.07 -8.45 10.69
C PRO A 9 -6.21 -9.98 10.58
N TYR A 10 -5.27 -10.69 9.94
CA TYR A 10 -5.26 -12.17 9.85
C TYR A 10 -4.93 -12.79 11.21
N ARG A 11 -5.92 -12.80 12.10
CA ARG A 11 -5.83 -13.24 13.49
C ARG A 11 -7.21 -13.67 13.99
N PRO A 12 -7.32 -14.40 15.13
CA PRO A 12 -8.60 -14.91 15.64
C PRO A 12 -9.68 -13.85 15.90
N ASN A 13 -9.30 -12.62 16.21
CA ASN A 13 -10.17 -11.45 16.21
C ASN A 13 -9.69 -10.51 15.09
N ASP A 14 -10.33 -10.47 13.99
CA ASP A 14 -9.94 -9.79 12.73
C ASP A 14 -9.83 -8.25 12.86
N ILE A 15 -9.14 -7.77 13.91
CA ILE A 15 -8.92 -6.36 14.18
C ILE A 15 -7.47 -6.00 13.88
N GLY A 16 -7.27 -5.13 12.91
CA GLY A 16 -5.99 -4.51 12.59
C GLY A 16 -5.86 -3.12 13.20
N LEU A 17 -4.67 -2.57 13.15
CA LEU A 17 -4.37 -1.20 13.57
C LEU A 17 -3.55 -0.50 12.50
N SER A 18 -4.03 0.64 12.02
CA SER A 18 -3.33 1.49 11.06
C SER A 18 -3.17 2.90 11.62
N SER A 19 -1.97 3.45 11.50
CA SER A 19 -1.71 4.86 11.78
C SER A 19 -1.79 5.63 10.47
N VAL A 20 -2.59 6.71 10.45
CA VAL A 20 -2.83 7.50 9.24
C VAL A 20 -2.68 8.99 9.55
N ARG A 21 -2.34 9.79 8.54
CA ARG A 21 -2.33 11.23 8.67
C ARG A 21 -3.68 11.80 8.27
N LEU A 22 -4.34 12.53 9.18
CA LEU A 22 -5.54 13.28 8.85
C LEU A 22 -5.16 14.49 7.97
N GLU A 23 -5.74 14.60 6.79
CA GLU A 23 -5.52 15.72 5.87
C GLU A 23 -6.62 16.79 5.99
N LYS A 24 -7.87 16.36 5.99
CA LYS A 24 -9.02 17.26 6.15
C LYS A 24 -10.26 16.48 6.60
N ILE A 25 -11.21 17.21 7.13
CA ILE A 25 -12.58 16.75 7.42
C ILE A 25 -13.53 17.55 6.54
N VAL A 26 -14.37 16.84 5.79
CA VAL A 26 -15.40 17.43 4.93
C VAL A 26 -16.76 16.94 5.40
N PHE A 27 -17.75 17.81 5.45
CA PHE A 27 -19.11 17.41 5.77
C PHE A 27 -19.87 17.11 4.47
N ASP A 28 -20.24 15.86 4.29
CA ASP A 28 -21.07 15.41 3.18
C ASP A 28 -22.55 15.36 3.61
N GLU A 29 -23.46 15.80 2.76
CA GLU A 29 -24.89 15.88 3.11
C GLU A 29 -25.53 14.50 3.38
N LYS A 30 -24.99 13.42 2.79
CA LYS A 30 -25.53 12.05 2.92
C LYS A 30 -24.73 11.22 3.92
N ALA A 31 -23.42 11.31 3.86
CA ALA A 31 -22.51 10.50 4.67
C ALA A 31 -22.16 11.14 6.03
N GLY A 32 -22.46 12.44 6.20
CA GLY A 32 -22.03 13.18 7.39
C GLY A 32 -20.54 13.57 7.33
N PRO A 33 -19.81 13.56 8.46
CA PRO A 33 -18.40 13.91 8.48
C PRO A 33 -17.55 12.82 7.80
N VAL A 34 -16.83 13.22 6.76
CA VAL A 34 -15.89 12.38 5.99
C VAL A 34 -14.47 12.80 6.31
N LEU A 35 -13.66 11.88 6.79
CA LEU A 35 -12.25 12.09 7.08
C LEU A 35 -11.41 11.70 5.85
N HIS A 36 -10.66 12.66 5.32
CA HIS A 36 -9.65 12.39 4.30
C HIS A 36 -8.32 12.13 4.99
N VAL A 37 -7.75 10.97 4.73
CA VAL A 37 -6.51 10.53 5.37
C VAL A 37 -5.47 10.12 4.33
N ALA A 38 -4.20 10.25 4.67
CA ALA A 38 -3.09 9.74 3.88
C ALA A 38 -2.37 8.61 4.62
N GLY A 39 -1.84 7.65 3.85
CA GLY A 39 -1.12 6.49 4.38
C GLY A 39 -2.04 5.38 4.90
N ALA A 40 -3.30 5.35 4.48
CA ALA A 40 -4.20 4.25 4.76
C ALA A 40 -3.83 3.04 3.90
N ASP A 41 -3.44 1.95 4.55
CA ASP A 41 -3.26 0.63 3.94
C ASP A 41 -4.50 -0.22 4.26
N LEU A 42 -5.60 0.12 3.59
CA LEU A 42 -6.93 -0.47 3.81
C LEU A 42 -7.57 -0.80 2.46
N MET A 43 -8.24 -1.93 2.40
CA MET A 43 -9.10 -2.27 1.27
C MET A 43 -10.36 -1.40 1.27
N ASP A 44 -10.91 -1.15 0.09
CA ASP A 44 -12.22 -0.50 -0.04
C ASP A 44 -13.29 -1.29 0.72
N GLY A 45 -14.19 -0.58 1.38
CA GLY A 45 -15.23 -1.18 2.22
C GLY A 45 -14.75 -1.72 3.57
N THR A 46 -13.47 -1.57 3.95
CA THR A 46 -12.99 -1.99 5.27
C THR A 46 -13.71 -1.22 6.37
N PRO A 47 -14.41 -1.90 7.31
CA PRO A 47 -15.10 -1.23 8.40
C PRO A 47 -14.12 -0.62 9.40
N ILE A 48 -14.38 0.61 9.79
CA ILE A 48 -13.63 1.31 10.84
C ILE A 48 -14.42 1.25 12.14
N TYR A 49 -13.88 0.56 13.13
CA TYR A 49 -14.56 0.38 14.42
C TYR A 49 -14.28 1.50 15.41
N ASP A 50 -13.09 2.09 15.35
CA ASP A 50 -12.68 3.13 16.30
C ASP A 50 -11.60 4.02 15.69
N ILE A 51 -11.56 5.27 16.13
CA ILE A 51 -10.58 6.27 15.73
C ILE A 51 -10.03 6.93 16.99
N LYS A 52 -8.70 6.88 17.15
CA LYS A 52 -8.01 7.53 18.26
C LYS A 52 -7.11 8.65 17.74
N PRO A 53 -7.00 9.77 18.47
CA PRO A 53 -5.99 10.76 18.14
C PRO A 53 -4.59 10.16 18.38
N TYR A 54 -3.65 10.44 17.47
CA TYR A 54 -2.25 10.18 17.70
C TYR A 54 -1.67 11.22 18.68
N ILE A 55 -1.09 10.76 19.76
CA ILE A 55 -0.54 11.60 20.81
C ILE A 55 0.99 11.45 20.79
N ALA A 56 1.67 12.40 20.16
CA ALA A 56 3.09 12.30 19.85
C ALA A 56 3.98 12.00 21.09
N TYR A 57 3.71 12.59 22.22
CA TYR A 57 4.51 12.35 23.43
C TYR A 57 4.30 10.97 24.06
N ALA A 58 3.18 10.29 23.73
CA ALA A 58 2.85 8.96 24.25
C ALA A 58 3.07 7.86 23.20
N ASP A 59 2.81 8.17 21.93
CA ASP A 59 2.78 7.17 20.85
C ASP A 59 4.08 7.12 20.04
N SER A 60 4.91 8.19 20.11
CA SER A 60 6.15 8.25 19.33
C SER A 60 7.31 7.65 20.10
N HIS A 61 7.92 6.63 19.56
CA HIS A 61 9.10 5.95 20.06
C HIS A 61 10.22 5.93 19.00
N PRO A 62 10.90 7.06 18.74
CA PRO A 62 11.93 7.13 17.70
C PRO A 62 13.10 6.16 17.92
N GLU A 63 13.34 5.78 19.17
CA GLU A 63 14.37 4.82 19.58
C GLU A 63 13.96 3.35 19.42
N ALA A 64 12.70 3.09 19.07
CA ALA A 64 12.19 1.72 18.92
C ALA A 64 12.92 0.99 17.79
N THR A 65 13.30 -0.26 18.06
CA THR A 65 13.89 -1.13 17.05
C THR A 65 12.79 -1.81 16.25
N GLU A 66 12.97 -1.86 14.93
CA GLU A 66 11.98 -2.44 14.00
C GLU A 66 11.89 -3.98 14.06
N GLY A 67 12.78 -4.64 14.83
CA GLY A 67 12.82 -6.09 14.96
C GLY A 67 12.94 -6.78 13.59
N PHE A 68 12.06 -7.74 13.30
CA PHE A 68 12.05 -8.43 12.01
C PHE A 68 11.62 -7.53 10.83
N ALA A 69 10.85 -6.47 11.08
CA ALA A 69 10.38 -5.56 10.03
C ALA A 69 11.53 -4.80 9.38
N GLY A 70 12.58 -4.45 10.16
CA GLY A 70 13.79 -3.81 9.63
C GLY A 70 14.53 -4.66 8.60
N ALA A 71 14.54 -5.99 8.77
CA ALA A 71 15.17 -6.90 7.82
C ALA A 71 14.38 -7.07 6.51
N VAL A 72 13.09 -6.73 6.49
CA VAL A 72 12.22 -6.85 5.31
C VAL A 72 12.20 -5.56 4.48
N LYS A 73 12.52 -4.42 5.09
CA LYS A 73 12.43 -3.08 4.49
C LYS A 73 13.43 -2.81 3.34
N GLU A 74 14.43 -3.67 3.16
CA GLU A 74 15.56 -3.40 2.26
C GLU A 74 15.40 -3.89 0.81
N LYS A 75 14.25 -4.43 0.43
CA LYS A 75 14.07 -4.95 -0.94
C LYS A 75 13.02 -4.17 -1.73
N GLU A 76 13.30 -2.89 -1.97
CA GLU A 76 12.57 -2.20 -3.02
C GLU A 76 13.02 -2.71 -4.39
N LEU A 77 12.03 -3.02 -5.25
CA LEU A 77 12.32 -3.38 -6.63
C LEU A 77 12.74 -2.14 -7.44
N VAL A 78 13.62 -2.34 -8.39
CA VAL A 78 13.91 -1.35 -9.44
C VAL A 78 12.77 -1.40 -10.44
N VAL A 79 11.98 -0.33 -10.54
CA VAL A 79 10.80 -0.27 -11.42
C VAL A 79 11.18 0.36 -12.76
N GLU A 80 11.00 -0.39 -13.83
CA GLU A 80 11.07 0.06 -15.20
C GLU A 80 9.66 0.30 -15.75
N PHE A 81 9.29 1.56 -15.87
CA PHE A 81 8.00 1.99 -16.38
C PHE A 81 8.25 2.90 -17.59
N SER A 82 7.95 2.45 -18.82
CA SER A 82 8.16 3.27 -20.01
C SER A 82 7.32 4.54 -19.96
N GLU A 83 7.84 5.65 -20.49
CA GLU A 83 7.10 6.92 -20.50
C GLU A 83 5.78 6.81 -21.25
N GLU A 84 5.73 5.99 -22.31
CA GLU A 84 4.52 5.77 -23.11
C GLU A 84 3.39 5.16 -22.26
N LEU A 85 3.70 4.11 -21.49
CA LEU A 85 2.74 3.46 -20.60
C LEU A 85 2.40 4.36 -19.41
N LEU A 86 3.38 5.08 -18.88
CA LEU A 86 3.17 5.99 -17.74
C LEU A 86 2.25 7.17 -18.11
N ARG A 87 2.24 7.61 -19.37
CA ARG A 87 1.32 8.65 -19.85
C ARG A 87 -0.14 8.23 -19.87
N LYS A 88 -0.44 6.91 -19.87
CA LYS A 88 -1.82 6.40 -19.70
C LYS A 88 -2.38 6.70 -18.31
N TYR A 89 -1.50 6.91 -17.30
CA TYR A 89 -1.87 7.27 -15.94
C TYR A 89 -2.03 8.79 -15.76
N PRO A 90 -3.02 9.23 -14.94
CA PRO A 90 -3.11 10.61 -14.49
C PRO A 90 -1.82 11.04 -13.80
N GLU A 91 -1.35 12.25 -14.08
CA GLU A 91 -0.05 12.74 -13.61
C GLU A 91 0.08 12.67 -12.08
N GLU A 92 -0.98 13.05 -11.36
CA GLU A 92 -1.05 13.05 -9.91
C GLU A 92 -0.97 11.65 -9.28
N LYS A 93 -1.18 10.58 -10.07
CA LYS A 93 -1.14 9.18 -9.62
C LYS A 93 0.16 8.44 -9.97
N ARG A 94 1.01 9.01 -10.83
CA ARG A 94 2.22 8.34 -11.35
C ARG A 94 3.22 8.01 -10.25
N THR A 95 3.48 8.95 -9.34
CA THR A 95 4.39 8.71 -8.21
C THR A 95 3.85 7.62 -7.28
N ALA A 96 2.54 7.59 -7.06
CA ALA A 96 1.91 6.62 -6.17
C ALA A 96 1.98 5.19 -6.75
N ILE A 97 1.66 4.99 -8.04
CA ILE A 97 1.77 3.66 -8.66
C ILE A 97 3.21 3.15 -8.68
N ILE A 98 4.19 4.00 -8.96
CA ILE A 98 5.61 3.61 -8.88
C ILE A 98 5.98 3.17 -7.46
N GLY A 99 5.48 3.88 -6.43
CA GLY A 99 5.66 3.51 -5.04
C GLY A 99 5.07 2.14 -4.69
N VAL A 100 3.86 1.83 -5.20
CA VAL A 100 3.22 0.51 -5.03
C VAL A 100 4.06 -0.59 -5.69
N LEU A 101 4.51 -0.37 -6.92
CA LEU A 101 5.30 -1.36 -7.67
C LEU A 101 6.66 -1.64 -7.00
N LYS A 102 7.30 -0.64 -6.41
CA LYS A 102 8.55 -0.79 -5.66
C LYS A 102 8.43 -1.72 -4.45
N GLN A 103 7.23 -1.82 -3.85
CA GLN A 103 6.96 -2.66 -2.69
C GLN A 103 6.71 -4.14 -3.04
N ASP A 104 6.98 -4.54 -4.28
CA ASP A 104 6.74 -5.90 -4.77
C ASP A 104 5.31 -6.39 -4.51
N PRO A 105 4.34 -6.00 -5.34
CA PRO A 105 2.93 -6.34 -5.12
C PRO A 105 2.59 -7.80 -5.46
N ARG A 106 3.59 -8.66 -5.76
CA ARG A 106 3.38 -10.09 -5.99
C ARG A 106 2.99 -10.82 -4.69
N PRO A 107 2.22 -11.92 -4.78
CA PRO A 107 2.06 -12.81 -3.65
C PRO A 107 3.42 -13.33 -3.15
N ALA A 108 3.67 -13.26 -1.85
CA ALA A 108 4.97 -13.59 -1.24
C ALA A 108 5.47 -15.03 -1.49
N TYR A 109 4.57 -15.93 -1.93
CA TYR A 109 4.87 -17.33 -2.24
C TYR A 109 5.09 -17.59 -3.73
N ASP A 110 4.96 -16.58 -4.59
CA ASP A 110 5.03 -16.70 -6.05
C ASP A 110 6.27 -15.97 -6.58
N ALA A 111 7.26 -16.72 -6.98
CA ALA A 111 8.54 -16.21 -7.50
C ALA A 111 8.78 -16.59 -8.97
N ASP A 112 7.70 -16.82 -9.75
CA ASP A 112 7.81 -17.14 -11.18
C ASP A 112 8.23 -15.90 -11.98
N GLU A 113 9.46 -15.92 -12.49
CA GLU A 113 10.01 -14.81 -13.29
C GLU A 113 9.44 -14.69 -14.70
N THR A 114 8.68 -15.69 -15.15
CA THR A 114 8.05 -15.70 -16.50
C THR A 114 6.61 -15.25 -16.47
N ARG A 115 6.01 -15.22 -15.30
CA ARG A 115 4.59 -14.89 -15.10
C ARG A 115 4.35 -13.38 -15.22
N VAL A 116 3.29 -13.03 -15.93
CA VAL A 116 2.74 -11.67 -15.92
C VAL A 116 1.81 -11.53 -14.73
N TYR A 117 2.13 -10.59 -13.86
CA TYR A 117 1.31 -10.21 -12.70
C TYR A 117 0.49 -8.98 -13.05
N GLY A 118 -0.60 -8.76 -12.32
CA GLY A 118 -1.43 -7.56 -12.42
C GLY A 118 -1.70 -6.97 -11.04
N VAL A 119 -1.73 -5.64 -10.98
CA VAL A 119 -2.17 -4.89 -9.80
C VAL A 119 -3.17 -3.83 -10.22
N GLU A 120 -4.32 -3.82 -9.56
CA GLU A 120 -5.33 -2.80 -9.76
C GLU A 120 -5.02 -1.57 -8.89
N PHE A 121 -4.85 -0.42 -9.52
CA PHE A 121 -4.60 0.84 -8.81
C PHE A 121 -5.23 2.02 -9.52
N ALA A 122 -6.00 2.82 -8.80
CA ALA A 122 -6.63 4.07 -9.28
C ALA A 122 -7.46 3.90 -10.57
N GLY A 123 -8.15 2.75 -10.75
CA GLY A 123 -9.01 2.45 -11.91
C GLY A 123 -8.24 1.93 -13.13
N PHE A 124 -7.02 1.43 -12.93
CA PHE A 124 -6.21 0.81 -13.97
C PHE A 124 -5.69 -0.55 -13.50
N ASP A 125 -5.63 -1.53 -14.41
CA ASP A 125 -4.90 -2.78 -14.25
C ASP A 125 -3.49 -2.60 -14.83
N VAL A 126 -2.47 -2.65 -13.97
CA VAL A 126 -1.07 -2.54 -14.34
C VAL A 126 -0.44 -3.90 -14.41
N ARG A 127 -0.01 -4.32 -15.59
CA ARG A 127 0.61 -5.61 -15.83
C ARG A 127 2.12 -5.50 -15.84
N PHE A 128 2.79 -6.45 -15.19
CA PHE A 128 4.25 -6.41 -15.05
C PHE A 128 4.84 -7.81 -14.92
N VAL A 129 6.13 -7.90 -15.17
CA VAL A 129 6.96 -9.08 -14.88
C VAL A 129 8.07 -8.68 -13.91
N VAL A 130 8.53 -9.63 -13.11
CA VAL A 130 9.65 -9.40 -12.19
C VAL A 130 10.73 -10.40 -12.44
N LYS A 131 11.94 -9.93 -12.70
CA LYS A 131 13.15 -10.76 -12.83
C LYS A 131 14.19 -10.27 -11.84
N GLU A 132 14.61 -11.16 -10.96
CA GLU A 132 15.51 -10.80 -9.86
C GLU A 132 14.97 -9.63 -9.04
N ASN A 133 15.59 -8.45 -9.12
CA ASN A 133 15.19 -7.22 -8.43
C ASN A 133 14.60 -6.16 -9.37
N HIS A 134 14.28 -6.51 -10.62
CA HIS A 134 13.75 -5.60 -11.63
C HIS A 134 12.30 -5.95 -11.94
N LEU A 135 11.42 -4.94 -11.78
CA LEU A 135 10.03 -5.01 -12.18
C LEU A 135 9.85 -4.19 -13.47
N THR A 136 9.46 -4.84 -14.54
CA THR A 136 9.20 -4.19 -15.83
C THR A 136 7.70 -4.16 -16.11
N VAL A 137 7.13 -2.97 -16.24
CA VAL A 137 5.70 -2.81 -16.62
C VAL A 137 5.55 -3.11 -18.11
N THR A 138 4.65 -4.07 -18.40
CA THR A 138 4.39 -4.55 -19.77
C THR A 138 3.14 -3.94 -20.39
N ASP A 139 2.12 -3.62 -19.57
CA ASP A 139 0.88 -2.98 -20.06
C ASP A 139 0.16 -2.21 -18.96
N VAL A 140 -0.71 -1.29 -19.37
CA VAL A 140 -1.63 -0.51 -18.51
C VAL A 140 -2.98 -0.44 -19.20
N VAL A 141 -3.99 -1.05 -18.57
CA VAL A 141 -5.36 -1.13 -19.07
C VAL A 141 -6.29 -0.37 -18.13
N LYS A 142 -7.11 0.52 -18.66
CA LYS A 142 -8.15 1.20 -17.87
C LYS A 142 -9.29 0.21 -17.58
N LEU A 143 -9.72 0.15 -16.33
CA LEU A 143 -10.85 -0.66 -15.84
C LEU A 143 -12.19 0.03 -16.07
#